data_d0871a885cb693642cab341d1aeb82c8
#
_entry.id   d0871a885cb693642cab341d1aeb82c8
#
_cell.length_a   1.000
_cell.length_b   1.000
_cell.length_c   1.000
_cell.angle_alpha   90.00
_cell.angle_beta   90.00
_cell.angle_gamma   90.00
#
_symmetry.space_group_name_H-M   'P 1'
#
loop_
_entity.id
_entity.type
_entity.pdbx_description
1 polymer ?
#
loop_
_entity_poly.entity_id
_entity_poly.type
_entity_poly.pdbx_seq_one_letter_code
_entity_poly.pdbx_strand_id
1 'polypeptide(L)' 'SPEITNYIGYAASFFVVLSFVLKDIKKIRIVNLIGCILFVIYGIYSDYLWPIIIPNAILCFIQGYHLVKKD' A
#
# COMPACT_ATOMS: atom_id res chain seq x y z
N SER A 1 16.27 7.63 8.32
CA SER A 1 16.22 9.08 8.17
C SER A 1 14.77 9.55 8.10
N PRO A 2 14.38 10.60 8.86
CA PRO A 2 13.02 11.13 8.78
C PRO A 2 12.62 11.58 7.38
N GLU A 3 13.58 12.10 6.60
CA GLU A 3 13.30 12.53 5.23
C GLU A 3 12.94 11.34 4.33
N ILE A 4 13.68 10.25 4.44
CA ILE A 4 13.40 9.04 3.66
C ILE A 4 12.03 8.50 4.04
N THR A 5 11.71 8.48 5.33
CA THR A 5 10.40 8.04 5.81
C THR A 5 9.29 8.89 5.21
N ASN A 6 9.47 10.20 5.13
CA ASN A 6 8.49 11.10 4.53
C ASN A 6 8.30 10.80 3.04
N TYR A 7 9.38 10.54 2.31
CA TYR A 7 9.28 10.20 0.88
C TYR A 7 8.53 8.90 0.67
N ILE A 8 8.77 7.90 1.52
CA ILE A 8 8.02 6.64 1.44
C ILE A 8 6.53 6.89 1.68
N GLY A 9 6.18 7.74 2.65
CA GLY A 9 4.79 8.10 2.92
C GLY A 9 4.15 8.81 1.74
N TYR A 10 4.85 9.73 1.10
CA TYR A 10 4.35 10.42 -0.09
C TYR A 10 4.16 9.45 -1.25
N ALA A 11 5.11 8.54 -1.47
CA ALA A 11 4.98 7.53 -2.52
C ALA A 11 3.78 6.63 -2.27
N ALA A 12 3.58 6.19 -1.03
CA ALA A 12 2.43 5.36 -0.67
C ALA A 12 1.12 6.09 -0.96
N SER A 13 1.04 7.37 -0.59
CA SER A 13 -0.14 8.20 -0.84
C SER A 13 -0.39 8.37 -2.33
N PHE A 14 0.67 8.55 -3.12
CA PHE A 14 0.56 8.66 -4.57
C PHE A 14 -0.09 7.41 -5.17
N PHE A 15 0.35 6.22 -4.76
CA PHE A 15 -0.21 4.98 -5.27
C PHE A 15 -1.66 4.80 -4.86
N VAL A 16 -2.03 5.21 -3.65
CA VAL A 16 -3.41 5.14 -3.20
C VAL A 16 -4.30 6.06 -4.06
N VAL A 17 -3.86 7.29 -4.29
CA VAL A 17 -4.61 8.24 -5.14
C VAL A 17 -4.69 7.72 -6.57
N LEU A 18 -3.59 7.18 -7.09
CA LEU A 18 -3.55 6.64 -8.44
C LEU A 18 -4.56 5.51 -8.63
N SER A 19 -4.79 4.71 -7.58
CA SER A 19 -5.75 3.61 -7.68
C SER A 19 -7.17 4.08 -7.97
N PHE A 20 -7.54 5.30 -7.59
CA PHE A 20 -8.86 5.85 -7.86
C PHE A 20 -9.00 6.34 -9.30
N VAL A 21 -7.90 6.57 -9.99
CA VAL A 21 -7.91 7.05 -11.39
C VAL A 21 -8.00 5.89 -12.38
N LEU A 22 -7.48 4.73 -11.99
CA LEU A 22 -7.45 3.56 -12.87
C LEU A 22 -8.84 2.92 -12.98
N LYS A 23 -9.18 2.47 -14.20
CA LYS A 23 -10.47 1.85 -14.47
C LYS A 23 -10.39 0.32 -14.48
N ASP A 24 -9.22 -0.24 -14.74
CA ASP A 24 -9.00 -1.68 -14.79
C ASP A 24 -8.84 -2.22 -13.37
N ILE A 25 -9.73 -3.14 -12.96
CA ILE A 25 -9.74 -3.69 -11.61
C ILE A 25 -8.40 -4.35 -11.27
N LYS A 26 -7.81 -5.08 -12.22
CA LYS A 26 -6.54 -5.75 -11.97
C LYS A 26 -5.43 -4.73 -11.71
N LYS A 27 -5.38 -3.65 -12.48
CA LYS A 27 -4.40 -2.59 -12.27
C LYS A 27 -4.62 -1.88 -10.96
N ILE A 28 -5.88 -1.64 -10.59
CA ILE A 28 -6.22 -1.03 -9.31
C ILE A 28 -5.68 -1.90 -8.16
N ARG A 29 -5.87 -3.22 -8.24
CA ARG A 29 -5.40 -4.13 -7.20
C ARG A 29 -3.88 -4.11 -7.09
N ILE A 30 -3.17 -4.09 -8.22
CA ILE A 30 -1.70 -4.03 -8.22
C ILE A 30 -1.22 -2.72 -7.59
N VAL A 31 -1.79 -1.59 -7.99
CA VAL A 31 -1.41 -0.28 -7.46
C VAL A 31 -1.72 -0.21 -5.97
N ASN A 32 -2.89 -0.72 -5.55
CA ASN A 32 -3.26 -0.76 -4.15
C ASN A 32 -2.28 -1.61 -3.33
N LEU A 33 -1.89 -2.76 -3.87
CA LEU A 33 -0.94 -3.63 -3.19
C LEU A 33 0.40 -2.91 -2.97
N ILE A 34 0.90 -2.24 -4.00
CA ILE A 34 2.15 -1.48 -3.89
C ILE A 34 2.01 -0.38 -2.83
N GLY A 35 0.90 0.35 -2.85
CA GLY A 35 0.64 1.40 -1.86
C GLY A 35 0.58 0.86 -0.44
N CYS A 36 -0.08 -0.28 -0.25
CA CYS A 36 -0.17 -0.92 1.07
C CYS A 36 1.19 -1.37 1.57
N ILE A 37 2.02 -1.93 0.70
CA ILE A 37 3.38 -2.34 1.06
C ILE A 37 4.19 -1.12 1.49
N LEU A 38 4.08 -0.01 0.75
CA LEU A 38 4.79 1.21 1.09
C LEU A 38 4.32 1.80 2.43
N PHE A 39 3.02 1.72 2.71
CA PHE A 39 2.51 2.19 4.01
C PHE A 39 2.97 1.30 5.16
N VAL A 40 3.10 -0.01 4.95
CA VAL A 40 3.65 -0.90 5.97
C VAL A 40 5.11 -0.53 6.25
N ILE A 41 5.89 -0.30 5.20
CA ILE A 41 7.29 0.12 5.35
C ILE A 41 7.35 1.47 6.06
N TYR A 42 6.52 2.41 5.65
CA TYR A 42 6.43 3.73 6.28
C TYR A 42 6.14 3.61 7.77
N GLY A 43 5.16 2.77 8.13
CA GLY A 43 4.79 2.57 9.53
C GLY A 43 5.92 1.97 10.36
N ILE A 44 6.68 1.04 9.78
CA ILE A 44 7.82 0.43 10.45
C ILE A 44 8.92 1.46 10.69
N TYR A 45 9.26 2.26 9.68
CA TYR A 45 10.29 3.29 9.81
C TYR A 45 9.85 4.48 10.66
N SER A 46 8.55 4.65 10.86
CA SER A 46 8.01 5.70 11.72
C SER A 46 7.69 5.19 13.13
N ASP A 47 8.58 4.36 13.66
CA ASP A 47 8.49 3.85 15.04
C ASP A 47 7.28 2.95 15.24
N TYR A 48 7.05 2.05 14.29
CA TYR A 48 6.01 1.02 14.38
C TYR A 48 4.61 1.60 14.63
N LEU A 49 4.13 2.37 13.68
CA LEU A 49 2.77 2.92 13.75
C LEU A 49 1.76 1.80 13.47
N TRP A 50 1.42 1.03 14.51
CA TRP A 50 0.53 -0.13 14.36
C TRP A 50 -0.82 0.19 13.74
N PRO A 51 -1.48 1.33 14.04
CA PRO A 51 -2.74 1.67 13.37
C PRO A 51 -2.62 1.83 11.85
N ILE A 52 -1.42 2.05 11.34
CA ILE A 52 -1.17 2.10 9.90
C ILE A 52 -0.73 0.73 9.39
N ILE A 53 0.12 0.04 10.13
CA ILE A 53 0.71 -1.23 9.72
C ILE A 53 -0.35 -2.32 9.60
N ILE A 54 -1.18 -2.48 10.61
CA ILE A 54 -2.14 -3.59 10.68
C ILE A 54 -3.16 -3.55 9.54
N PRO A 55 -3.89 -2.43 9.32
CA PRO A 55 -4.87 -2.38 8.22
C PRO A 55 -4.22 -2.57 6.85
N ASN A 56 -3.05 -1.98 6.65
CA ASN A 56 -2.38 -2.07 5.36
C ASN A 56 -1.80 -3.46 5.12
N ALA A 57 -1.32 -4.15 6.16
CA ALA A 57 -0.87 -5.53 6.04
C ALA A 57 -2.04 -6.44 5.66
N ILE A 58 -3.20 -6.25 6.29
CA ILE A 58 -4.40 -7.01 5.96
C ILE A 58 -4.79 -6.78 4.50
N LEU A 59 -4.77 -5.53 4.03
CA LEU A 59 -5.07 -5.20 2.65
C LEU A 59 -4.07 -5.85 1.69
N CYS A 60 -2.79 -5.92 2.06
CA CYS A 60 -1.78 -6.60 1.25
C CYS A 60 -2.15 -8.07 1.03
N PHE A 61 -2.56 -8.77 2.08
CA PHE A 61 -2.98 -10.16 1.96
C PHE A 61 -4.22 -10.30 1.10
N ILE A 62 -5.21 -9.42 1.28
CA ILE A 62 -6.44 -9.44 0.50
C ILE A 62 -6.14 -9.20 -0.98
N GLN A 63 -5.36 -8.18 -1.31
CA GLN A 63 -5.04 -7.87 -2.70
C GLN A 63 -4.19 -8.98 -3.33
N GLY A 64 -3.23 -9.51 -2.58
CA GLY A 64 -2.42 -10.63 -3.06
C GLY A 64 -3.27 -11.84 -3.37
N TYR A 65 -4.23 -12.17 -2.49
CA TYR A 65 -5.14 -13.28 -2.70
C TYR A 65 -5.94 -13.11 -3.99
N HIS A 66 -6.52 -11.93 -4.19
CA HIS A 66 -7.31 -11.65 -5.39
C HIS A 66 -6.48 -11.64 -6.67
N LEU A 67 -5.20 -11.25 -6.58
CA LEU A 67 -4.33 -11.23 -7.75
C LEU A 67 -3.90 -12.63 -8.17
N VAL A 68 -3.70 -13.54 -7.21
CA VAL A 68 -3.29 -14.91 -7.53
C VAL A 68 -4.48 -15.82 -7.83
N LYS A 69 -5.65 -15.46 -7.36
CA LYS A 69 -6.86 -16.23 -7.64
C LYS A 69 -7.31 -15.93 -9.05
N LYS A 70 -7.31 -16.94 -9.89
CA LYS A 70 -7.76 -16.80 -11.29
C LYS A 70 -9.28 -17.00 -11.35
N ASP A 71 -9.97 -15.94 -11.66
CA ASP A 71 -11.41 -15.98 -11.92
C ASP A 71 -11.68 -15.86 -13.39
#